data_527fd1661bbc9a8a76dcb5485f4f7a3b
#
_entry.id   527fd1661bbc9a8a76dcb5485f4f7a3b
#
_cell.length_a   1.000
_cell.length_b   1.000
_cell.length_c   1.000
_cell.angle_alpha   90.00
_cell.angle_beta   90.00
_cell.angle_gamma   90.00
#
_symmetry.space_group_name_H-M   'P 1'
#
loop_
_entity.id
_entity.type
_entity.pdbx_description
1 polymer ?
#
loop_
_entity_poly.entity_id
_entity_poly.type
_entity_poly.pdbx_seq_one_letter_code
_entity_poly.pdbx_strand_id
1 'polypeptide(L)'
;MYMMFALPTRPYDLDPVACRCLEVILMLHADHEQNASTSTVRIAGSSQANPFACIAAGVASLWGPAHGGANEAVLSMLEEIGTVDRIPECVARAKSKTDPFRLMGFGHRVYKQTDPRARLMRNMCHKLLDHLKIEDPLLDLAMELEKVALSDEYFIKRKLYPNVDFYSGICFRALGIPREMFTVIFAVGRSVGWISQWIEMAGENVSRISRPRQMYEGALERPFVPISEREGDDGDEEDSRDSRPDSADDLHHLGRMLSVRIANSHGA
;
A
#
# COMPACT_ATOMS: atom_id res chain seq x y z
N MET A 1 -22.98 -2.17 -2.30
CA MET A 1 -23.10 -2.00 -0.84
C MET A 1 -24.13 -2.94 -0.20
N TYR A 2 -25.39 -2.98 -0.65
CA TYR A 2 -26.38 -3.89 -0.05
C TYR A 2 -25.87 -5.33 0.11
N MET A 3 -25.33 -5.94 -0.95
CA MET A 3 -24.79 -7.30 -0.90
C MET A 3 -23.61 -7.50 0.06
N MET A 4 -22.92 -6.42 0.43
CA MET A 4 -21.76 -6.48 1.33
C MET A 4 -22.17 -6.44 2.81
N PHE A 5 -23.28 -5.77 3.12
CA PHE A 5 -23.67 -5.47 4.51
C PHE A 5 -25.01 -6.07 4.91
N ALA A 6 -25.88 -6.43 3.95
CA ALA A 6 -27.16 -7.05 4.26
C ALA A 6 -26.97 -8.46 4.83
N LEU A 7 -27.67 -8.73 5.93
CA LEU A 7 -27.76 -10.05 6.54
C LEU A 7 -29.17 -10.60 6.33
N PRO A 8 -29.34 -11.90 6.07
CA PRO A 8 -30.67 -12.52 5.90
C PRO A 8 -31.57 -12.32 7.13
N THR A 9 -30.96 -12.12 8.30
CA THR A 9 -31.66 -12.04 9.60
C THR A 9 -31.94 -10.61 10.05
N ARG A 10 -31.45 -9.60 9.33
CA ARG A 10 -31.62 -8.18 9.70
C ARG A 10 -31.96 -7.34 8.49
N PRO A 11 -32.96 -6.45 8.59
CA PRO A 11 -33.18 -5.41 7.59
C PRO A 11 -31.91 -4.57 7.44
N TYR A 12 -31.61 -4.18 6.22
CA TYR A 12 -30.50 -3.29 5.91
C TYR A 12 -31.00 -2.17 4.98
N ASP A 13 -31.05 -0.96 5.50
CA ASP A 13 -31.40 0.20 4.73
C ASP A 13 -30.15 0.84 4.12
N LEU A 14 -30.18 1.02 2.80
CA LEU A 14 -29.09 1.64 2.07
C LEU A 14 -29.03 3.14 2.35
N ASP A 15 -27.98 3.57 3.02
CA ASP A 15 -27.66 4.99 3.17
C ASP A 15 -27.03 5.53 1.88
N PRO A 16 -27.63 6.56 1.23
CA PRO A 16 -27.13 7.07 -0.05
C PRO A 16 -25.78 7.77 0.07
N VAL A 17 -25.43 8.37 1.21
CA VAL A 17 -24.14 9.03 1.42
C VAL A 17 -23.05 7.99 1.65
N ALA A 18 -23.35 6.95 2.43
CA ALA A 18 -22.45 5.81 2.62
C ALA A 18 -22.21 5.06 1.31
N CYS A 19 -23.25 4.82 0.49
CA CYS A 19 -23.12 4.24 -0.85
C CYS A 19 -22.20 5.09 -1.72
N ARG A 20 -22.43 6.41 -1.75
CA ARG A 20 -21.60 7.32 -2.55
C ARG A 20 -20.14 7.34 -2.09
N CYS A 21 -19.91 7.26 -0.79
CA CYS A 21 -18.54 7.17 -0.26
C CYS A 21 -17.84 5.92 -0.78
N LEU A 22 -18.47 4.75 -0.67
CA LEU A 22 -17.90 3.49 -1.16
C LEU A 22 -17.68 3.52 -2.69
N GLU A 23 -18.61 4.07 -3.47
CA GLU A 23 -18.44 4.26 -4.92
C GLU A 23 -17.22 5.12 -5.24
N VAL A 24 -17.05 6.25 -4.54
CA VAL A 24 -15.89 7.14 -4.72
C VAL A 24 -14.60 6.39 -4.39
N ILE A 25 -14.57 5.65 -3.29
CA ILE A 25 -13.40 4.84 -2.92
C ILE A 25 -13.08 3.83 -4.04
N LEU A 26 -14.04 3.06 -4.49
CA LEU A 26 -13.83 2.06 -5.54
C LEU A 26 -13.34 2.69 -6.84
N MET A 27 -13.92 3.83 -7.25
CA MET A 27 -13.49 4.57 -8.43
C MET A 27 -12.05 5.08 -8.33
N LEU A 28 -11.68 5.68 -7.18
CA LEU A 28 -10.32 6.22 -6.97
C LEU A 28 -9.24 5.14 -6.90
N HIS A 29 -9.64 3.91 -6.60
CA HIS A 29 -8.74 2.76 -6.54
C HIS A 29 -8.76 1.88 -7.80
N ALA A 30 -9.67 2.13 -8.74
CA ALA A 30 -9.90 1.28 -9.91
C ALA A 30 -8.64 1.05 -10.76
N ASP A 31 -7.88 2.11 -11.04
CA ASP A 31 -6.58 2.01 -11.73
C ASP A 31 -5.63 3.13 -11.27
N HIS A 32 -4.35 2.87 -11.38
CA HIS A 32 -3.30 3.86 -11.16
C HIS A 32 -2.02 3.47 -11.89
N GLU A 33 -2.08 3.43 -13.21
CA GLU A 33 -0.97 3.05 -14.08
C GLU A 33 -0.35 1.68 -13.72
N GLN A 34 0.92 1.49 -14.06
CA GLN A 34 1.66 0.26 -13.73
C GLN A 34 2.31 0.33 -12.34
N ASN A 35 1.50 0.43 -11.29
CA ASN A 35 1.96 0.26 -9.91
C ASN A 35 2.44 -1.18 -9.68
N ALA A 36 2.95 -1.49 -8.46
CA ALA A 36 3.56 -2.78 -8.17
C ALA A 36 2.64 -3.97 -8.49
N SER A 37 1.39 -3.95 -8.05
CA SER A 37 0.45 -5.05 -8.30
C SER A 37 0.01 -5.14 -9.75
N THR A 38 -0.23 -4.02 -10.43
CA THR A 38 -0.55 -4.00 -11.86
C THR A 38 0.61 -4.50 -12.71
N SER A 39 1.86 -4.11 -12.38
CA SER A 39 3.06 -4.64 -13.03
C SER A 39 3.19 -6.15 -12.80
N THR A 40 2.88 -6.64 -11.60
CA THR A 40 2.87 -8.08 -11.29
C THR A 40 1.86 -8.83 -12.16
N VAL A 41 0.65 -8.29 -12.33
CA VAL A 41 -0.37 -8.86 -13.24
C VAL A 41 0.15 -8.93 -14.67
N ARG A 42 0.74 -7.86 -15.18
CA ARG A 42 1.31 -7.82 -16.55
C ARG A 42 2.49 -8.78 -16.69
N ILE A 43 3.39 -8.84 -15.70
CA ILE A 43 4.54 -9.77 -15.71
C ILE A 43 4.04 -11.23 -15.73
N ALA A 44 3.11 -11.59 -14.86
CA ALA A 44 2.51 -12.92 -14.84
C ALA A 44 1.81 -13.24 -16.17
N GLY A 45 1.03 -12.30 -16.68
CA GLY A 45 0.31 -12.46 -17.95
C GLY A 45 1.23 -12.56 -19.17
N SER A 46 2.43 -11.97 -19.13
CA SER A 46 3.39 -12.03 -20.23
C SER A 46 3.85 -13.47 -20.54
N SER A 47 3.71 -14.39 -19.59
CA SER A 47 3.95 -15.83 -19.77
C SER A 47 2.72 -16.59 -20.33
N GLN A 48 1.66 -15.87 -20.74
CA GLN A 48 0.37 -16.41 -21.19
C GLN A 48 -0.42 -17.15 -20.08
N ALA A 49 -0.13 -16.81 -18.81
CA ALA A 49 -0.93 -17.27 -17.69
C ALA A 49 -2.37 -16.74 -17.80
N ASN A 50 -3.34 -17.55 -17.33
CA ASN A 50 -4.74 -17.14 -17.38
C ASN A 50 -5.01 -15.93 -16.45
N PRO A 51 -6.07 -15.15 -16.70
CA PRO A 51 -6.35 -13.92 -15.96
C PRO A 51 -6.54 -14.16 -14.45
N PHE A 52 -7.12 -15.28 -14.04
CA PHE A 52 -7.33 -15.57 -12.61
C PHE A 52 -6.01 -15.75 -11.88
N ALA A 53 -5.04 -16.46 -12.46
CA ALA A 53 -3.70 -16.62 -11.89
C ALA A 53 -2.97 -15.27 -11.83
N CYS A 54 -3.09 -14.42 -12.88
CA CYS A 54 -2.49 -13.10 -12.92
C CYS A 54 -3.09 -12.18 -11.85
N ILE A 55 -4.42 -12.18 -11.67
CA ILE A 55 -5.10 -11.41 -10.61
C ILE A 55 -4.70 -11.91 -9.23
N ALA A 56 -4.58 -13.23 -9.02
CA ALA A 56 -4.11 -13.77 -7.74
C ALA A 56 -2.68 -13.27 -7.40
N ALA A 57 -1.79 -13.22 -8.39
CA ALA A 57 -0.45 -12.63 -8.22
C ALA A 57 -0.52 -11.14 -7.90
N GLY A 58 -1.45 -10.40 -8.55
CA GLY A 58 -1.73 -9.00 -8.25
C GLY A 58 -2.21 -8.79 -6.81
N VAL A 59 -3.10 -9.64 -6.31
CA VAL A 59 -3.57 -9.62 -4.92
C VAL A 59 -2.42 -9.86 -3.95
N ALA A 60 -1.56 -10.84 -4.21
CA ALA A 60 -0.38 -11.11 -3.38
C ALA A 60 0.57 -9.89 -3.30
N SER A 61 0.80 -9.22 -4.43
CA SER A 61 1.60 -7.99 -4.47
C SER A 61 0.92 -6.82 -3.76
N LEU A 62 -0.42 -6.69 -3.89
CA LEU A 62 -1.17 -5.62 -3.24
C LEU A 62 -1.17 -5.76 -1.72
N TRP A 63 -1.16 -6.96 -1.20
CA TRP A 63 -1.20 -7.23 0.24
C TRP A 63 0.04 -6.75 1.00
N GLY A 64 1.13 -6.45 0.31
CA GLY A 64 2.35 -5.93 0.93
C GLY A 64 2.13 -4.60 1.68
N PRO A 65 2.75 -4.40 2.85
CA PRO A 65 2.58 -3.19 3.68
C PRO A 65 3.05 -1.91 2.98
N ALA A 66 3.94 -2.02 2.02
CA ALA A 66 4.42 -0.89 1.21
C ALA A 66 3.49 -0.55 0.02
N HIS A 67 2.38 -1.26 -0.15
CA HIS A 67 1.42 -1.06 -1.24
C HIS A 67 -0.01 -0.97 -0.69
N GLY A 68 -0.81 -2.02 -0.75
CA GLY A 68 -2.23 -1.97 -0.37
C GLY A 68 -2.51 -1.88 1.14
N GLY A 69 -1.52 -2.17 1.99
CA GLY A 69 -1.63 -2.04 3.45
C GLY A 69 -1.43 -0.61 3.99
N ALA A 70 -1.21 0.38 3.12
CA ALA A 70 -0.88 1.74 3.57
C ALA A 70 -2.01 2.42 4.36
N ASN A 71 -3.27 2.23 3.98
CA ASN A 71 -4.41 2.80 4.67
C ASN A 71 -4.64 2.20 6.07
N GLU A 72 -4.37 0.92 6.25
CA GLU A 72 -4.34 0.26 7.55
C GLU A 72 -3.22 0.83 8.43
N ALA A 73 -2.04 0.99 7.87
CA ALA A 73 -0.89 1.58 8.55
C ALA A 73 -1.14 3.04 8.98
N VAL A 74 -1.91 3.82 8.20
CA VAL A 74 -2.33 5.18 8.60
C VAL A 74 -3.17 5.15 9.87
N LEU A 75 -4.16 4.26 9.98
CA LEU A 75 -4.96 4.17 11.21
C LEU A 75 -4.12 3.75 12.41
N SER A 76 -3.22 2.76 12.25
CA SER A 76 -2.31 2.35 13.32
C SER A 76 -1.42 3.50 13.77
N MET A 77 -0.89 4.29 12.83
CA MET A 77 -0.10 5.48 13.14
C MET A 77 -0.93 6.54 13.90
N LEU A 78 -2.16 6.83 13.46
CA LEU A 78 -3.02 7.81 14.15
C LEU A 78 -3.37 7.33 15.56
N GLU A 79 -3.61 6.05 15.75
CA GLU A 79 -3.84 5.44 17.06
C GLU A 79 -2.58 5.50 17.95
N GLU A 80 -1.37 5.30 17.38
CA GLU A 80 -0.09 5.46 18.09
C GLU A 80 0.13 6.92 18.52
N ILE A 81 -0.17 7.89 17.66
CA ILE A 81 -0.11 9.31 17.99
C ILE A 81 -1.12 9.61 19.13
N GLY A 82 -2.35 9.14 19.00
CA GLY A 82 -3.41 9.16 19.99
C GLY A 82 -4.04 10.52 20.23
N THR A 83 -3.25 11.58 20.47
CA THR A 83 -3.75 12.93 20.77
C THR A 83 -3.01 14.00 19.98
N VAL A 84 -3.69 15.14 19.75
CA VAL A 84 -3.13 16.29 19.02
C VAL A 84 -1.84 16.82 19.64
N ASP A 85 -1.75 16.82 20.97
CA ASP A 85 -0.58 17.32 21.71
C ASP A 85 0.70 16.51 21.44
N ARG A 86 0.58 15.26 20.99
CA ARG A 86 1.70 14.38 20.66
C ARG A 86 2.19 14.51 19.22
N ILE A 87 1.46 15.25 18.37
CA ILE A 87 1.88 15.47 16.97
C ILE A 87 3.30 16.02 16.85
N PRO A 88 3.72 17.07 17.60
CA PRO A 88 5.08 17.58 17.47
C PRO A 88 6.18 16.57 17.77
N GLU A 89 5.99 15.74 18.80
CA GLU A 89 6.89 14.63 19.14
C GLU A 89 6.98 13.62 18.01
N CYS A 90 5.85 13.15 17.51
CA CYS A 90 5.78 12.15 16.45
C CYS A 90 6.35 12.69 15.13
N VAL A 91 6.12 13.95 14.81
CA VAL A 91 6.74 14.64 13.67
C VAL A 91 8.26 14.69 13.81
N ALA A 92 8.79 14.96 15.02
CA ALA A 92 10.23 14.93 15.27
C ALA A 92 10.81 13.52 15.10
N ARG A 93 10.13 12.47 15.60
CA ARG A 93 10.48 11.06 15.40
C ARG A 93 10.52 10.71 13.91
N ALA A 94 9.48 11.10 13.14
CA ALA A 94 9.41 10.84 11.70
C ALA A 94 10.55 11.47 10.88
N LYS A 95 11.15 12.56 11.38
CA LYS A 95 12.32 13.23 10.78
C LYS A 95 13.64 12.54 11.11
N SER A 96 13.69 11.78 12.19
CA SER A 96 14.88 11.05 12.62
C SER A 96 15.23 9.93 11.65
N LYS A 97 16.53 9.74 11.40
CA LYS A 97 17.01 8.60 10.60
C LYS A 97 17.11 7.31 11.40
N THR A 98 17.18 7.41 12.71
CA THR A 98 17.39 6.30 13.65
C THR A 98 16.08 5.80 14.27
N ASP A 99 15.01 6.62 14.25
CA ASP A 99 13.70 6.21 14.73
C ASP A 99 12.94 5.49 13.60
N PRO A 100 12.33 4.33 13.84
CA PRO A 100 11.55 3.59 12.84
C PRO A 100 10.22 4.27 12.49
N PHE A 101 9.72 5.17 13.35
CA PHE A 101 8.44 5.85 13.13
C PHE A 101 8.43 6.64 11.81
N ARG A 102 7.39 6.47 11.04
CA ARG A 102 7.17 7.20 9.77
C ARG A 102 5.74 7.73 9.69
N LEU A 103 5.56 8.89 9.06
CA LEU A 103 4.22 9.36 8.72
C LEU A 103 3.67 8.54 7.54
N MET A 104 2.74 7.63 7.86
CA MET A 104 2.03 6.83 6.87
C MET A 104 0.97 7.66 6.15
N GLY A 105 0.70 7.37 4.89
CA GLY A 105 -0.25 8.15 4.08
C GLY A 105 0.32 9.47 3.53
N PHE A 106 1.63 9.70 3.65
CA PHE A 106 2.32 10.87 3.10
C PHE A 106 3.31 10.47 2.01
N GLY A 107 3.34 11.28 0.96
CA GLY A 107 4.19 11.05 -0.21
C GLY A 107 3.58 10.10 -1.23
N HIS A 108 4.11 10.16 -2.44
CA HIS A 108 3.67 9.32 -3.55
C HIS A 108 4.82 9.13 -4.55
N ARG A 109 4.87 7.95 -5.18
CA ARG A 109 5.94 7.67 -6.15
C ARG A 109 5.85 8.56 -7.40
N VAL A 110 4.63 8.84 -7.84
CA VAL A 110 4.35 9.65 -9.05
C VAL A 110 4.16 11.13 -8.69
N TYR A 111 3.20 11.43 -7.80
CA TYR A 111 2.87 12.81 -7.46
C TYR A 111 3.97 13.51 -6.68
N LYS A 112 4.33 14.71 -7.12
CA LYS A 112 5.31 15.60 -6.45
C LYS A 112 4.62 16.74 -5.69
N GLN A 113 3.30 16.75 -5.71
CA GLN A 113 2.40 17.63 -4.96
C GLN A 113 1.31 16.77 -4.33
N THR A 114 0.30 17.41 -3.74
CA THR A 114 -0.85 16.71 -3.14
C THR A 114 -1.50 15.77 -4.14
N ASP A 115 -1.72 14.53 -3.75
CA ASP A 115 -2.46 13.54 -4.52
C ASP A 115 -3.90 14.07 -4.78
N PRO A 116 -4.35 14.21 -6.04
CA PRO A 116 -5.69 14.72 -6.33
C PRO A 116 -6.79 13.86 -5.72
N ARG A 117 -6.54 12.56 -5.53
CA ARG A 117 -7.47 11.64 -4.89
C ARG A 117 -7.62 11.91 -3.38
N ALA A 118 -6.55 12.35 -2.72
CA ALA A 118 -6.58 12.69 -1.30
C ALA A 118 -7.56 13.81 -0.99
N ARG A 119 -7.64 14.84 -1.86
CA ARG A 119 -8.60 15.92 -1.72
C ARG A 119 -10.05 15.44 -1.81
N LEU A 120 -10.34 14.55 -2.76
CA LEU A 120 -11.68 13.97 -2.92
C LEU A 120 -12.03 13.09 -1.72
N MET A 121 -11.09 12.26 -1.25
CA MET A 121 -11.30 11.42 -0.08
C MET A 121 -11.52 12.24 1.19
N ARG A 122 -10.74 13.31 1.40
CA ARG A 122 -10.94 14.23 2.52
C ARG A 122 -12.36 14.80 2.55
N ASN A 123 -12.81 15.36 1.42
CA ASN A 123 -14.15 15.94 1.30
C ASN A 123 -15.24 14.88 1.53
N MET A 124 -15.03 13.67 1.04
CA MET A 124 -15.98 12.58 1.21
C MET A 124 -16.01 12.08 2.65
N CYS A 125 -14.87 12.06 3.33
CA CYS A 125 -14.74 11.70 4.73
C CYS A 125 -15.56 12.67 5.62
N HIS A 126 -15.36 13.97 5.47
CA HIS A 126 -16.16 14.97 6.19
C HIS A 126 -17.66 14.79 5.94
N LYS A 127 -18.06 14.71 4.67
CA LYS A 127 -19.46 14.55 4.31
C LYS A 127 -20.08 13.29 4.90
N LEU A 128 -19.34 12.18 4.95
CA LEU A 128 -19.81 10.92 5.52
C LEU A 128 -20.00 11.03 7.03
N LEU A 129 -19.00 11.53 7.75
CA LEU A 129 -19.03 11.64 9.20
C LEU A 129 -20.10 12.63 9.68
N ASP A 130 -20.21 13.79 9.02
CA ASP A 130 -21.26 14.77 9.28
C ASP A 130 -22.66 14.16 9.10
N HIS A 131 -22.84 13.41 8.01
CA HIS A 131 -24.12 12.76 7.69
C HIS A 131 -24.49 11.68 8.72
N LEU A 132 -23.53 10.83 9.07
CA LEU A 132 -23.73 9.75 10.04
C LEU A 132 -23.72 10.25 11.50
N LYS A 133 -23.41 11.54 11.72
CA LYS A 133 -23.24 12.15 13.06
C LYS A 133 -22.23 11.39 13.93
N ILE A 134 -21.16 10.96 13.31
CA ILE A 134 -20.04 10.29 13.98
C ILE A 134 -18.99 11.33 14.31
N GLU A 135 -18.73 11.52 15.59
CA GLU A 135 -17.54 12.23 16.07
C GLU A 135 -16.39 11.23 16.13
N ASP A 136 -15.43 11.35 15.21
CA ASP A 136 -14.27 10.47 15.18
C ASP A 136 -13.01 11.27 15.55
N PRO A 137 -12.44 11.06 16.74
CA PRO A 137 -11.24 11.77 17.19
C PRO A 137 -10.03 11.54 16.28
N LEU A 138 -10.00 10.45 15.50
CA LEU A 138 -8.93 10.21 14.52
C LEU A 138 -9.05 11.14 13.31
N LEU A 139 -10.25 11.63 12.96
CA LEU A 139 -10.38 12.63 11.89
C LEU A 139 -9.77 13.96 12.33
N ASP A 140 -10.09 14.43 13.54
CA ASP A 140 -9.54 15.69 14.07
C ASP A 140 -8.02 15.61 14.19
N LEU A 141 -7.51 14.49 14.68
CA LEU A 141 -6.09 14.20 14.74
C LEU A 141 -5.44 14.20 13.35
N ALA A 142 -6.07 13.56 12.36
CA ALA A 142 -5.57 13.51 10.98
C ALA A 142 -5.54 14.91 10.36
N MET A 143 -6.57 15.72 10.56
CA MET A 143 -6.64 17.09 10.04
C MET A 143 -5.53 17.98 10.64
N GLU A 144 -5.28 17.87 11.94
CA GLU A 144 -4.23 18.67 12.58
C GLU A 144 -2.83 18.16 12.17
N LEU A 145 -2.64 16.84 12.05
CA LEU A 145 -1.41 16.25 11.53
C LEU A 145 -1.14 16.69 10.09
N GLU A 146 -2.14 16.69 9.21
CA GLU A 146 -2.03 17.21 7.84
C GLU A 146 -1.57 18.67 7.84
N LYS A 147 -2.22 19.52 8.63
CA LYS A 147 -1.90 20.96 8.73
C LYS A 147 -0.45 21.18 9.20
N VAL A 148 -0.01 20.45 10.23
CA VAL A 148 1.37 20.52 10.72
C VAL A 148 2.34 20.07 9.64
N ALA A 149 2.10 18.93 8.98
CA ALA A 149 2.99 18.42 7.95
C ALA A 149 3.07 19.33 6.72
N LEU A 150 1.95 19.94 6.30
CA LEU A 150 1.91 20.86 5.16
C LEU A 150 2.62 22.22 5.44
N SER A 151 2.82 22.57 6.70
CA SER A 151 3.56 23.78 7.10
C SER A 151 5.04 23.53 7.41
N ASP A 152 5.45 22.26 7.50
CA ASP A 152 6.80 21.89 7.90
C ASP A 152 7.74 21.76 6.70
N GLU A 153 8.84 22.51 6.71
CA GLU A 153 9.83 22.54 5.61
C GLU A 153 10.42 21.16 5.26
N TYR A 154 10.56 20.26 6.24
CA TYR A 154 11.11 18.93 5.99
C TYR A 154 10.21 18.13 5.03
N PHE A 155 8.89 18.13 5.26
CA PHE A 155 7.93 17.43 4.43
C PHE A 155 7.74 18.14 3.08
N ILE A 156 7.69 19.48 3.08
CA ILE A 156 7.58 20.28 1.84
C ILE A 156 8.79 20.03 0.92
N LYS A 157 10.00 20.14 1.43
CA LYS A 157 11.24 19.90 0.65
C LYS A 157 11.32 18.48 0.09
N ARG A 158 10.77 17.50 0.81
CA ARG A 158 10.72 16.09 0.39
C ARG A 158 9.47 15.72 -0.39
N LYS A 159 8.54 16.67 -0.60
CA LYS A 159 7.27 16.45 -1.33
C LYS A 159 6.40 15.37 -0.69
N LEU A 160 6.39 15.32 0.64
CA LEU A 160 5.62 14.37 1.43
C LEU A 160 4.24 14.98 1.75
N TYR A 161 3.36 14.95 0.76
CA TYR A 161 1.98 15.41 0.87
C TYR A 161 1.04 14.24 1.15
N PRO A 162 -0.15 14.47 1.75
CA PRO A 162 -1.14 13.42 1.94
C PRO A 162 -1.51 12.74 0.61
N ASN A 163 -1.62 11.42 0.64
CA ASN A 163 -2.07 10.59 -0.47
C ASN A 163 -3.49 10.03 -0.21
N VAL A 164 -4.01 9.22 -1.13
CA VAL A 164 -5.37 8.68 -1.04
C VAL A 164 -5.60 7.84 0.22
N ASP A 165 -4.57 7.17 0.75
CA ASP A 165 -4.68 6.27 1.89
C ASP A 165 -4.88 7.01 3.21
N PHE A 166 -4.48 8.29 3.27
CA PHE A 166 -4.53 9.08 4.49
C PHE A 166 -5.96 9.25 5.06
N TYR A 167 -6.97 9.40 4.20
CA TYR A 167 -8.37 9.55 4.61
C TYR A 167 -9.23 8.30 4.36
N SER A 168 -8.81 7.40 3.48
CA SER A 168 -9.63 6.24 3.10
C SER A 168 -9.88 5.28 4.27
N GLY A 169 -8.90 5.10 5.15
CA GLY A 169 -9.04 4.26 6.35
C GLY A 169 -10.12 4.78 7.31
N ILE A 170 -10.21 6.09 7.51
CA ILE A 170 -11.25 6.72 8.33
C ILE A 170 -12.62 6.52 7.70
N CYS A 171 -12.74 6.67 6.38
CA CYS A 171 -13.98 6.38 5.66
C CYS A 171 -14.41 4.91 5.82
N PHE A 172 -13.49 3.96 5.68
CA PHE A 172 -13.78 2.53 5.86
C PHE A 172 -14.29 2.25 7.27
N ARG A 173 -13.64 2.81 8.28
CA ARG A 173 -14.06 2.68 9.67
C ARG A 173 -15.46 3.25 9.90
N ALA A 174 -15.77 4.43 9.39
CA ALA A 174 -17.08 5.06 9.48
C ALA A 174 -18.18 4.23 8.76
N LEU A 175 -17.81 3.51 7.70
CA LEU A 175 -18.70 2.57 7.01
C LEU A 175 -18.87 1.23 7.75
N GLY A 176 -18.20 1.03 8.89
CA GLY A 176 -18.24 -0.23 9.65
C GLY A 176 -17.45 -1.37 9.00
N ILE A 177 -16.52 -1.07 8.10
CA ILE A 177 -15.64 -2.06 7.48
C ILE A 177 -14.49 -2.34 8.46
N PRO A 178 -14.29 -3.61 8.87
CA PRO A 178 -13.18 -3.97 9.75
C PRO A 178 -11.84 -3.77 9.05
N ARG A 179 -10.80 -3.45 9.84
CA ARG A 179 -9.47 -3.08 9.34
C ARG A 179 -8.86 -4.14 8.41
N GLU A 180 -9.02 -5.39 8.77
CA GLU A 180 -8.53 -6.55 8.01
C GLU A 180 -9.13 -6.65 6.60
N MET A 181 -10.23 -5.94 6.35
CA MET A 181 -10.92 -5.90 5.06
C MET A 181 -10.47 -4.73 4.17
N PHE A 182 -9.64 -3.80 4.64
CA PHE A 182 -9.26 -2.61 3.87
C PHE A 182 -8.54 -2.97 2.57
N THR A 183 -7.51 -3.79 2.65
CA THR A 183 -6.80 -4.28 1.46
C THR A 183 -7.71 -5.11 0.55
N VAL A 184 -8.68 -5.86 1.12
CA VAL A 184 -9.66 -6.63 0.34
C VAL A 184 -10.56 -5.69 -0.48
N ILE A 185 -11.09 -4.63 0.13
CA ILE A 185 -11.90 -3.62 -0.59
C ILE A 185 -11.07 -2.92 -1.67
N PHE A 186 -9.80 -2.64 -1.38
CA PHE A 186 -8.88 -2.11 -2.37
C PHE A 186 -8.71 -3.10 -3.54
N ALA A 187 -8.49 -4.38 -3.28
CA ALA A 187 -8.36 -5.40 -4.32
C ALA A 187 -9.63 -5.51 -5.18
N VAL A 188 -10.82 -5.42 -4.57
CA VAL A 188 -12.10 -5.39 -5.30
C VAL A 188 -12.15 -4.19 -6.26
N GLY A 189 -11.83 -2.99 -5.79
CA GLY A 189 -11.78 -1.79 -6.63
C GLY A 189 -10.74 -1.91 -7.75
N ARG A 190 -9.52 -2.36 -7.43
CA ARG A 190 -8.40 -2.47 -8.36
C ARG A 190 -8.54 -3.61 -9.38
N SER A 191 -9.37 -4.61 -9.12
CA SER A 191 -9.57 -5.75 -10.03
C SER A 191 -9.99 -5.31 -11.44
N VAL A 192 -10.77 -4.25 -11.57
CA VAL A 192 -11.16 -3.65 -12.86
C VAL A 192 -9.92 -3.17 -13.63
N GLY A 193 -9.04 -2.44 -12.97
CA GLY A 193 -7.79 -1.96 -13.58
C GLY A 193 -6.85 -3.11 -13.94
N TRP A 194 -6.70 -4.11 -13.07
CA TRP A 194 -5.88 -5.29 -13.38
C TRP A 194 -6.39 -6.05 -14.60
N ILE A 195 -7.71 -6.26 -14.69
CA ILE A 195 -8.32 -6.95 -15.84
C ILE A 195 -8.13 -6.13 -17.12
N SER A 196 -8.36 -4.82 -17.07
CA SER A 196 -8.16 -3.92 -18.20
C SER A 196 -6.71 -3.95 -18.70
N GLN A 197 -5.75 -3.86 -17.80
CA GLN A 197 -4.32 -3.95 -18.09
C GLN A 197 -3.91 -5.32 -18.67
N TRP A 198 -4.52 -6.39 -18.16
CA TRP A 198 -4.29 -7.75 -18.69
C TRP A 198 -4.86 -7.90 -20.10
N ILE A 199 -6.08 -7.40 -20.37
CA ILE A 199 -6.72 -7.43 -21.70
C ILE A 199 -5.89 -6.64 -22.70
N GLU A 200 -5.44 -5.45 -22.33
CA GLU A 200 -4.59 -4.61 -23.17
C GLU A 200 -3.31 -5.36 -23.59
N MET A 201 -2.60 -5.89 -22.60
CA MET A 201 -1.38 -6.66 -22.84
C MET A 201 -1.62 -7.92 -23.68
N ALA A 202 -2.69 -8.67 -23.40
CA ALA A 202 -3.04 -9.88 -24.14
C ALA A 202 -3.45 -9.59 -25.61
N GLY A 203 -3.97 -8.38 -25.88
CA GLY A 203 -4.35 -7.92 -27.21
C GLY A 203 -3.18 -7.39 -28.05
N GLU A 204 -2.01 -7.16 -27.46
CA GLU A 204 -0.82 -6.72 -28.17
C GLU A 204 -0.26 -7.85 -29.06
N ASN A 205 -0.12 -7.60 -30.37
CA ASN A 205 0.39 -8.58 -31.33
C ASN A 205 1.86 -9.01 -31.08
N VAL A 206 2.56 -8.36 -30.17
CA VAL A 206 3.98 -8.59 -29.83
C VAL A 206 4.15 -8.80 -28.33
N SER A 207 3.23 -9.55 -27.73
CA SER A 207 3.38 -9.92 -26.30
C SER A 207 4.62 -10.80 -26.13
N ARG A 208 5.69 -10.21 -25.57
CA ARG A 208 6.91 -10.92 -25.22
C ARG A 208 6.91 -11.20 -23.71
N ILE A 209 7.44 -12.38 -23.35
CA ILE A 209 7.66 -12.70 -21.94
C ILE A 209 8.54 -11.60 -21.30
N SER A 210 8.06 -11.08 -20.18
CA SER A 210 8.78 -10.05 -19.41
C SER A 210 10.01 -10.68 -18.77
N ARG A 211 11.18 -10.20 -19.19
CA ARG A 211 12.48 -10.66 -18.66
C ARG A 211 13.38 -9.46 -18.45
N PRO A 212 13.51 -8.97 -17.20
CA PRO A 212 14.43 -7.90 -16.89
C PRO A 212 15.87 -8.26 -17.28
N ARG A 213 16.63 -7.28 -17.75
CA ARG A 213 18.07 -7.43 -17.91
C ARG A 213 18.73 -7.24 -16.55
N GLN A 214 19.72 -8.09 -16.29
CA GLN A 214 20.46 -8.09 -15.03
C GLN A 214 21.93 -7.84 -15.30
N MET A 215 22.57 -7.11 -14.39
CA MET A 215 24.02 -6.98 -14.34
C MET A 215 24.49 -7.80 -13.14
N TYR A 216 25.38 -8.76 -13.38
CA TYR A 216 25.96 -9.56 -12.32
C TYR A 216 27.02 -8.76 -11.56
N GLU A 217 26.85 -8.61 -10.26
CA GLU A 217 27.73 -7.86 -9.34
C GLU A 217 28.42 -8.81 -8.32
N GLY A 218 28.24 -10.12 -8.46
CA GLY A 218 28.82 -11.11 -7.56
C GLY A 218 30.26 -11.46 -7.92
N ALA A 219 30.84 -12.45 -7.24
CA ALA A 219 32.18 -12.97 -7.49
C ALA A 219 32.29 -13.52 -8.92
N LEU A 220 33.33 -13.09 -9.66
CA LEU A 220 33.54 -13.53 -11.06
C LEU A 220 33.85 -15.01 -11.14
N GLU A 221 34.71 -15.49 -10.26
CA GLU A 221 35.13 -16.87 -10.19
C GLU A 221 35.32 -17.28 -8.72
N ARG A 222 34.91 -18.48 -8.36
CA ARG A 222 35.19 -19.10 -7.06
C ARG A 222 35.25 -20.61 -7.21
N PRO A 223 36.11 -21.31 -6.45
CA PRO A 223 36.18 -22.76 -6.49
C PRO A 223 34.85 -23.37 -5.97
N PHE A 224 34.47 -24.50 -6.54
CA PHE A 224 33.41 -25.30 -5.99
C PHE A 224 33.86 -25.96 -4.69
N VAL A 225 33.11 -25.74 -3.60
CA VAL A 225 33.34 -26.40 -2.31
C VAL A 225 32.30 -27.51 -2.19
N PRO A 226 32.70 -28.78 -2.09
CA PRO A 226 31.79 -29.89 -1.82
C PRO A 226 30.99 -29.68 -0.54
N ILE A 227 29.77 -30.21 -0.48
CA ILE A 227 28.87 -30.01 0.69
C ILE A 227 29.55 -30.46 1.99
N SER A 228 30.33 -31.56 1.94
CA SER A 228 31.09 -32.10 3.08
C SER A 228 32.20 -31.20 3.60
N GLU A 229 32.65 -30.22 2.81
CA GLU A 229 33.74 -29.30 3.13
C GLU A 229 33.26 -27.86 3.38
N ARG A 230 31.94 -27.64 3.29
CA ARG A 230 31.37 -26.33 3.65
C ARG A 230 31.32 -26.23 5.17
N GLU A 231 31.97 -25.20 5.71
CA GLU A 231 31.80 -24.85 7.10
C GLU A 231 30.27 -24.65 7.32
N GLY A 232 29.68 -25.43 8.23
CA GLY A 232 28.34 -25.25 8.64
C GLY A 232 28.22 -23.82 9.20
N ASP A 233 27.18 -23.11 8.81
CA ASP A 233 26.78 -21.94 9.56
C ASP A 233 26.24 -22.49 10.90
N ASP A 234 27.15 -22.74 11.86
CA ASP A 234 26.85 -23.15 13.21
C ASP A 234 26.22 -21.98 13.98
N GLY A 235 25.33 -21.24 13.30
CA GLY A 235 24.41 -20.35 13.95
C GLY A 235 23.53 -21.20 14.86
N ASP A 236 23.68 -21.03 16.16
CA ASP A 236 22.81 -21.57 17.19
C ASP A 236 21.35 -21.40 16.77
N GLU A 237 20.77 -22.40 16.09
CA GLU A 237 19.33 -22.51 15.95
C GLU A 237 18.73 -22.85 17.33
N GLU A 238 18.67 -21.87 18.20
CA GLU A 238 17.59 -21.85 19.17
C GLU A 238 16.29 -21.82 18.39
N ASP A 239 15.52 -22.85 18.57
CA ASP A 239 14.23 -23.17 17.97
C ASP A 239 13.24 -21.98 18.10
N SER A 240 13.36 -20.99 17.19
CA SER A 240 12.44 -19.85 17.12
C SER A 240 11.44 -20.01 15.97
N ARG A 241 10.72 -21.17 15.94
CA ARG A 241 9.63 -21.39 14.98
C ARG A 241 8.37 -20.57 15.24
N ASP A 242 8.45 -19.58 16.16
CA ASP A 242 7.29 -18.76 16.52
C ASP A 242 7.56 -17.25 16.56
N SER A 243 8.57 -16.76 15.84
CA SER A 243 8.73 -15.32 15.62
C SER A 243 8.38 -14.96 14.17
N ARG A 244 7.15 -14.53 13.97
CA ARG A 244 6.82 -13.70 12.79
C ARG A 244 7.73 -12.48 12.82
N PRO A 245 8.29 -12.03 11.68
CA PRO A 245 9.05 -10.78 11.65
C PRO A 245 8.11 -9.62 11.97
N ASP A 246 8.19 -9.11 13.19
CA ASP A 246 7.33 -8.03 13.71
C ASP A 246 7.80 -6.63 13.33
N SER A 247 8.83 -6.49 12.49
CA SER A 247 9.29 -5.16 12.09
C SER A 247 9.57 -5.01 10.59
N ALA A 248 9.20 -3.84 10.07
CA ALA A 248 9.50 -3.43 8.70
C ALA A 248 11.03 -3.36 8.39
N ASP A 249 11.86 -3.37 9.42
CA ASP A 249 13.33 -3.29 9.29
C ASP A 249 13.95 -4.63 8.85
N ASP A 250 13.40 -5.77 9.24
CA ASP A 250 13.86 -7.09 8.79
C ASP A 250 13.58 -7.31 7.30
N LEU A 251 12.46 -6.77 6.80
CA LEU A 251 12.14 -6.74 5.37
C LEU A 251 13.08 -5.81 4.57
N HIS A 252 13.59 -4.74 5.19
CA HIS A 252 14.58 -3.86 4.57
C HIS A 252 15.96 -4.52 4.43
N HIS A 253 16.31 -5.42 5.31
CA HIS A 253 17.58 -6.15 5.23
C HIS A 253 17.52 -7.23 4.13
N LEU A 254 16.42 -7.96 4.03
CA LEU A 254 16.13 -8.87 2.91
C LEU A 254 16.05 -8.12 1.56
N GLY A 255 15.48 -6.92 1.54
CA GLY A 255 15.40 -6.07 0.35
C GLY A 255 16.76 -5.57 -0.13
N ARG A 256 17.75 -5.39 0.74
CA ARG A 256 19.15 -5.05 0.35
C ARG A 256 19.89 -6.25 -0.23
N MET A 257 19.62 -7.44 0.21
CA MET A 257 20.19 -8.67 -0.36
C MET A 257 19.60 -8.99 -1.75
N LEU A 258 18.39 -8.51 -2.04
CA LEU A 258 17.67 -8.72 -3.30
C LEU A 258 17.60 -7.46 -4.17
N SER A 259 18.44 -6.43 -3.94
CA SER A 259 18.41 -5.21 -4.75
C SER A 259 18.86 -5.46 -6.18
N VAL A 260 17.92 -5.95 -6.98
CA VAL A 260 18.00 -5.92 -8.43
C VAL A 260 17.81 -4.46 -8.86
N ARG A 261 18.85 -3.78 -9.26
CA ARG A 261 18.72 -2.48 -9.93
C ARG A 261 18.05 -2.71 -11.28
N ILE A 262 16.78 -2.39 -11.36
CA ILE A 262 16.09 -2.29 -12.66
C ILE A 262 16.62 -1.01 -13.33
N ALA A 263 17.52 -1.15 -14.25
CA ALA A 263 17.94 -0.05 -15.11
C ALA A 263 16.81 0.22 -16.10
N ASN A 264 16.09 1.32 -15.91
CA ASN A 264 15.19 1.86 -16.91
C ASN A 264 16.04 2.37 -18.10
N SER A 265 16.16 1.58 -19.14
CA SER A 265 16.67 2.07 -20.43
C SER A 265 15.57 2.82 -21.16
N HIS A 266 15.45 4.12 -20.90
CA HIS A 266 14.86 5.05 -21.86
C HIS A 266 16.02 5.62 -22.66
N GLY A 267 16.11 5.25 -23.92
CA GLY A 267 17.14 5.77 -24.82
C GLY A 267 17.13 5.07 -26.18
N ALA A 268 16.59 5.79 -27.18
CA ALA A 268 16.58 5.57 -28.63
C ALA A 268 15.51 4.62 -29.17
#